data_5fb4132d4927f6a0479b40a3509a5379
#
_entry.id   5fb4132d4927f6a0479b40a3509a5379
#
_cell.length_a   1.000
_cell.length_b   1.000
_cell.length_c   1.000
_cell.angle_alpha   90.00
_cell.angle_beta   90.00
_cell.angle_gamma   90.00
#
_symmetry.space_group_name_H-M   'P 1'
#
loop_
_entity.id
_entity.type
_entity.pdbx_description
1 polymer ?
#
loop_
_entity_poly.entity_id
_entity_poly.type
_entity_poly.pdbx_seq_one_letter_code
_entity_poly.pdbx_strand_id
1 'polypeptide(L)'
;MRNARLEEAQDRIKIAMRNTNTLIYTDDTNLMAESEEELKSLLMKVKVESEKVGLKLNIRKTKIMASGPSTSWQIDGETVETVAVFIFVSSKTTGDGDCSHEIKRRLLLGRKVMTNLDGILKSRNITLSTKVPLVKAMVFPVVMYGCER
;
A
#
# COMPACT_ATOMS: atom_id res chain seq x y z
N MET A 1 -17.91 -3.52 17.51
CA MET A 1 -17.81 -3.27 16.06
C MET A 1 -18.09 -4.56 15.33
N ARG A 2 -19.17 -4.63 14.57
CA ARG A 2 -19.62 -5.86 13.91
C ARG A 2 -18.93 -6.03 12.57
N ASN A 3 -18.25 -7.18 12.39
CA ASN A 3 -17.71 -7.63 11.11
C ASN A 3 -18.85 -7.76 10.08
N ALA A 4 -18.87 -6.89 9.08
CA ALA A 4 -19.62 -7.15 7.88
C ALA A 4 -18.84 -8.22 7.09
N ARG A 5 -19.31 -9.46 7.12
CA ARG A 5 -18.89 -10.50 6.18
C ARG A 5 -19.33 -10.07 4.79
N LEU A 6 -18.38 -9.67 3.96
CA LEU A 6 -18.55 -9.65 2.52
C LEU A 6 -18.48 -11.10 2.05
N GLU A 7 -19.61 -11.61 1.55
CA GLU A 7 -19.66 -12.94 0.94
C GLU A 7 -18.78 -12.99 -0.30
N GLU A 8 -18.02 -14.07 -0.38
CA GLU A 8 -16.99 -14.38 -1.35
C GLU A 8 -17.54 -14.43 -2.77
N ALA A 9 -17.19 -13.48 -3.62
CA ALA A 9 -17.16 -13.66 -5.06
C ALA A 9 -15.73 -14.09 -5.43
N GLN A 10 -15.61 -15.29 -5.98
CA GLN A 10 -14.37 -15.96 -6.31
C GLN A 10 -13.80 -15.46 -7.64
N ASP A 11 -13.03 -14.37 -7.62
CA ASP A 11 -12.03 -14.10 -8.66
C ASP A 11 -10.89 -13.32 -8.00
N ARG A 12 -9.74 -13.96 -7.80
CA ARG A 12 -8.68 -13.44 -6.94
C ARG A 12 -7.33 -13.51 -7.64
N ILE A 13 -6.62 -12.41 -7.73
CA ILE A 13 -5.21 -12.35 -8.15
C ILE A 13 -4.35 -13.10 -7.13
N LYS A 14 -3.39 -13.89 -7.61
CA LYS A 14 -2.46 -14.63 -6.76
C LYS A 14 -1.33 -13.73 -6.28
N ILE A 15 -1.37 -13.33 -5.02
CA ILE A 15 -0.23 -12.73 -4.33
C ILE A 15 0.30 -13.77 -3.33
N ALA A 16 1.52 -14.23 -3.52
CA ALA A 16 2.15 -15.24 -2.66
C ALA A 16 1.27 -16.50 -2.43
N MET A 17 0.72 -17.07 -3.51
CA MET A 17 -0.21 -18.22 -3.52
C MET A 17 -1.61 -17.95 -2.93
N ARG A 18 -1.95 -16.74 -2.62
CA ARG A 18 -3.32 -16.34 -2.23
C ARG A 18 -3.93 -15.46 -3.30
N ASN A 19 -5.15 -15.77 -3.69
CA ASN A 19 -5.91 -14.93 -4.62
C ASN A 19 -6.46 -13.74 -3.83
N THR A 20 -6.04 -12.51 -4.14
CA THR A 20 -6.53 -11.31 -3.47
C THR A 20 -6.70 -10.20 -4.50
N ASN A 21 -7.94 -9.87 -4.85
CA ASN A 21 -8.25 -8.81 -5.82
C ASN A 21 -8.49 -7.46 -5.15
N THR A 22 -8.66 -7.46 -3.83
CA THR A 22 -9.02 -6.26 -3.09
C THR A 22 -8.25 -6.20 -1.77
N LEU A 23 -7.54 -5.10 -1.55
CA LEU A 23 -6.92 -4.76 -0.27
C LEU A 23 -7.62 -3.53 0.28
N ILE A 24 -8.19 -3.64 1.47
CA ILE A 24 -8.89 -2.54 2.15
C ILE A 24 -8.13 -2.19 3.41
N TYR A 25 -7.82 -0.92 3.56
CA TYR A 25 -7.22 -0.37 4.77
C TYR A 25 -7.96 0.90 5.15
N THR A 26 -8.78 0.81 6.20
CA THR A 26 -9.70 1.88 6.65
C THR A 26 -10.64 2.31 5.52
N ASP A 27 -10.46 3.49 4.96
CA ASP A 27 -11.18 4.11 3.86
C ASP A 27 -10.45 4.01 2.50
N ASP A 28 -9.21 3.55 2.50
CA ASP A 28 -8.42 3.33 1.28
C ASP A 28 -8.64 1.90 0.75
N THR A 29 -9.03 1.79 -0.52
CA THR A 29 -9.25 0.50 -1.19
C THR A 29 -8.32 0.40 -2.39
N ASN A 30 -7.56 -0.70 -2.47
CA ASN A 30 -6.74 -1.03 -3.62
C ASN A 30 -7.36 -2.24 -4.34
N LEU A 31 -7.68 -2.06 -5.63
CA LEU A 31 -8.21 -3.10 -6.49
C LEU A 31 -7.13 -3.56 -7.47
N MET A 32 -7.03 -4.86 -7.70
CA MET A 32 -6.08 -5.46 -8.62
C MET A 32 -6.80 -6.38 -9.59
N ALA A 33 -6.44 -6.31 -10.86
CA ALA A 33 -6.99 -7.17 -11.91
C ALA A 33 -5.93 -7.45 -12.98
N GLU A 34 -6.10 -8.53 -13.71
CA GLU A 34 -5.22 -8.92 -14.83
C GLU A 34 -5.62 -8.21 -16.12
N SER A 35 -6.87 -7.73 -16.22
CA SER A 35 -7.38 -6.99 -17.39
C SER A 35 -8.09 -5.70 -16.99
N GLU A 36 -8.20 -4.78 -17.96
CA GLU A 36 -8.89 -3.50 -17.80
C GLU A 36 -10.40 -3.71 -17.55
N GLU A 37 -11.01 -4.66 -18.25
CA GLU A 37 -12.43 -5.00 -18.13
C GLU A 37 -12.77 -5.54 -16.76
N GLU A 38 -11.92 -6.44 -16.25
CA GLU A 38 -12.05 -7.00 -14.91
C GLU A 38 -11.93 -5.90 -13.84
N LEU A 39 -10.94 -5.01 -13.97
CA LEU A 39 -10.76 -3.89 -13.03
C LEU A 39 -11.96 -2.95 -13.05
N LYS A 40 -12.53 -2.64 -14.23
CA LYS A 40 -13.76 -1.85 -14.35
C LYS A 40 -14.94 -2.54 -13.65
N SER A 41 -15.10 -3.85 -13.85
CA SER A 41 -16.16 -4.62 -13.20
C SER A 41 -16.03 -4.60 -11.67
N LEU A 42 -14.82 -4.81 -11.15
CA LEU A 42 -14.54 -4.75 -9.71
C LEU A 42 -14.84 -3.36 -9.13
N LEU A 43 -14.39 -2.31 -9.81
CA LEU A 43 -14.60 -0.93 -9.38
C LEU A 43 -16.10 -0.58 -9.33
N MET A 44 -16.86 -0.99 -10.33
CA MET A 44 -18.32 -0.76 -10.35
C MET A 44 -19.04 -1.52 -9.23
N LYS A 45 -18.63 -2.76 -8.93
CA LYS A 45 -19.14 -3.51 -7.77
C LYS A 45 -18.86 -2.79 -6.47
N VAL A 46 -17.62 -2.34 -6.24
CA VAL A 46 -17.24 -1.60 -5.04
C VAL A 46 -18.02 -0.30 -4.92
N LYS A 47 -18.20 0.44 -6.02
CA LYS A 47 -18.98 1.67 -6.05
C LYS A 47 -20.43 1.42 -5.61
N VAL A 48 -21.11 0.45 -6.22
CA VAL A 48 -22.52 0.11 -5.90
C VAL A 48 -22.67 -0.31 -4.43
N GLU A 49 -21.77 -1.17 -3.94
CA GLU A 49 -21.81 -1.63 -2.53
C GLU A 49 -21.53 -0.47 -1.55
N SER A 50 -20.59 0.41 -1.88
CA SER A 50 -20.28 1.59 -1.07
C SER A 50 -21.47 2.55 -0.99
N GLU A 51 -22.15 2.78 -2.09
CA GLU A 51 -23.33 3.66 -2.15
C GLU A 51 -24.49 3.14 -1.28
N LYS A 52 -24.68 1.83 -1.18
CA LYS A 52 -25.69 1.21 -0.29
C LYS A 52 -25.49 1.56 1.19
N VAL A 53 -24.25 1.79 1.61
CA VAL A 53 -23.90 2.17 2.99
C VAL A 53 -23.65 3.67 3.14
N GLY A 54 -23.99 4.48 2.12
CA GLY A 54 -23.88 5.93 2.15
C GLY A 54 -22.47 6.47 1.88
N LEU A 55 -21.54 5.63 1.43
CA LEU A 55 -20.18 6.03 1.05
C LEU A 55 -20.13 6.35 -0.45
N LYS A 56 -19.41 7.41 -0.82
CA LYS A 56 -19.20 7.80 -2.21
C LYS A 56 -17.75 7.66 -2.61
N LEU A 57 -17.52 7.09 -3.79
CA LEU A 57 -16.19 7.02 -4.39
C LEU A 57 -15.65 8.42 -4.68
N ASN A 58 -14.45 8.72 -4.21
CA ASN A 58 -13.78 9.99 -4.51
C ASN A 58 -12.93 9.85 -5.78
N ILE A 59 -13.50 10.17 -6.95
CA ILE A 59 -12.86 10.00 -8.26
C ILE A 59 -11.55 10.79 -8.35
N ARG A 60 -11.48 12.00 -7.77
CA ARG A 60 -10.25 12.82 -7.78
C ARG A 60 -9.09 12.22 -7.01
N LYS A 61 -9.38 11.43 -5.98
CA LYS A 61 -8.36 10.69 -5.21
C LYS A 61 -8.08 9.31 -5.79
N THR A 62 -8.98 8.79 -6.61
CA THR A 62 -8.79 7.49 -7.27
C THR A 62 -7.70 7.60 -8.32
N LYS A 63 -6.76 6.65 -8.30
CA LYS A 63 -5.64 6.57 -9.23
C LYS A 63 -5.62 5.20 -9.88
N ILE A 64 -5.20 5.14 -11.12
CA ILE A 64 -5.02 3.89 -11.85
C ILE A 64 -3.54 3.72 -12.17
N MET A 65 -3.04 2.50 -11.99
CA MET A 65 -1.69 2.12 -12.37
C MET A 65 -1.77 0.86 -13.25
N ALA A 66 -1.08 0.88 -14.38
CA ALA A 66 -1.00 -0.24 -15.30
C ALA A 66 0.46 -0.57 -15.63
N SER A 67 0.75 -1.85 -15.90
CA SER A 67 2.08 -2.32 -16.32
C SER A 67 2.37 -2.09 -17.81
N GLY A 68 1.46 -1.44 -18.54
CA GLY A 68 1.57 -1.19 -19.99
C GLY A 68 0.93 0.14 -20.38
N PRO A 69 0.83 0.43 -21.68
CA PRO A 69 0.16 1.61 -22.18
C PRO A 69 -1.30 1.58 -21.73
N SER A 70 -1.69 2.56 -20.92
CA SER A 70 -3.05 2.67 -20.42
C SER A 70 -3.84 3.69 -21.22
N THR A 71 -5.08 3.34 -21.53
CA THR A 71 -6.08 4.27 -22.07
C THR A 71 -6.58 5.21 -20.98
N SER A 72 -7.08 6.37 -21.36
CA SER A 72 -7.73 7.28 -20.42
C SER A 72 -9.00 6.63 -19.85
N TRP A 73 -9.09 6.56 -18.52
CA TRP A 73 -10.24 6.01 -17.83
C TRP A 73 -11.21 7.10 -17.42
N GLN A 74 -12.50 6.82 -17.59
CA GLN A 74 -13.57 7.71 -17.11
C GLN A 74 -14.51 6.93 -16.20
N ILE A 75 -14.87 7.57 -15.09
CA ILE A 75 -15.88 7.11 -14.14
C ILE A 75 -16.88 8.26 -13.99
N ASP A 76 -18.16 7.99 -14.29
CA ASP A 76 -19.24 9.00 -14.22
C ASP A 76 -18.95 10.28 -15.04
N GLY A 77 -18.22 10.16 -16.17
CA GLY A 77 -17.81 11.29 -17.00
C GLY A 77 -16.60 12.09 -16.51
N GLU A 78 -16.05 11.75 -15.34
CA GLU A 78 -14.78 12.32 -14.84
C GLU A 78 -13.60 11.44 -15.22
N THR A 79 -12.51 12.06 -15.68
CA THR A 79 -11.28 11.34 -16.04
C THR A 79 -10.51 10.94 -14.77
N VAL A 80 -10.13 9.67 -14.68
CA VAL A 80 -9.28 9.15 -13.59
C VAL A 80 -7.82 9.31 -13.98
N GLU A 81 -7.01 9.81 -13.06
CA GLU A 81 -5.58 10.00 -13.26
C GLU A 81 -4.84 8.66 -13.33
N THR A 82 -4.07 8.47 -14.39
CA THR A 82 -3.14 7.34 -14.52
C THR A 82 -1.78 7.74 -13.98
N VAL A 83 -1.23 6.92 -13.11
CA VAL A 83 0.05 7.19 -12.43
C VAL A 83 1.03 6.03 -12.62
N ALA A 84 2.31 6.34 -12.78
CA ALA A 84 3.39 5.34 -12.82
C ALA A 84 3.82 4.87 -11.43
N VAL A 85 3.50 5.64 -10.41
CA VAL A 85 3.89 5.41 -9.02
C VAL A 85 2.74 5.71 -8.10
N PHE A 86 2.49 4.82 -7.17
CA PHE A 86 1.45 4.96 -6.17
C PHE A 86 2.00 4.72 -4.75
N ILE A 87 1.47 5.44 -3.77
CA ILE A 87 1.79 5.19 -2.36
C ILE A 87 0.54 4.64 -1.69
N PHE A 88 0.61 3.39 -1.26
CA PHE A 88 -0.45 2.72 -0.53
C PHE A 88 0.07 2.27 0.84
N VAL A 89 -0.65 2.65 1.90
CA VAL A 89 -0.26 2.35 3.29
C VAL A 89 1.23 2.66 3.55
N SER A 90 1.68 3.84 3.10
CA SER A 90 3.07 4.29 3.22
C SER A 90 4.13 3.46 2.47
N SER A 91 3.74 2.52 1.61
CA SER A 91 4.64 1.79 0.71
C SER A 91 4.53 2.33 -0.72
N LYS A 92 5.67 2.54 -1.37
CA LYS A 92 5.75 3.02 -2.74
C LYS A 92 5.71 1.84 -3.70
N THR A 93 4.71 1.81 -4.57
CA THR A 93 4.51 0.78 -5.58
C THR A 93 4.67 1.39 -6.98
N THR A 94 5.30 0.66 -7.89
CA THR A 94 5.50 1.03 -9.29
C THR A 94 4.81 0.02 -10.21
N GLY A 95 4.38 0.45 -11.39
CA GLY A 95 3.65 -0.40 -12.34
C GLY A 95 4.51 -1.53 -12.95
N ASP A 96 5.83 -1.39 -12.92
CA ASP A 96 6.80 -2.41 -13.35
C ASP A 96 7.15 -3.43 -12.26
N GLY A 97 6.64 -3.24 -11.03
CA GLY A 97 6.94 -4.10 -9.89
C GLY A 97 8.35 -3.93 -9.30
N ASP A 98 9.11 -2.90 -9.73
CA ASP A 98 10.45 -2.64 -9.19
C ASP A 98 10.38 -2.07 -7.77
N CYS A 99 10.79 -2.87 -6.79
CA CYS A 99 10.86 -2.48 -5.38
C CYS A 99 12.11 -1.67 -5.01
N SER A 100 13.07 -1.48 -5.92
CA SER A 100 14.37 -0.86 -5.63
C SER A 100 14.24 0.54 -5.04
N HIS A 101 13.27 1.32 -5.53
CA HIS A 101 12.99 2.67 -5.03
C HIS A 101 12.47 2.66 -3.60
N GLU A 102 11.55 1.73 -3.27
CA GLU A 102 11.02 1.61 -1.90
C GLU A 102 12.10 1.12 -0.94
N ILE A 103 12.91 0.14 -1.32
CA ILE A 103 14.03 -0.35 -0.51
C ILE A 103 15.00 0.80 -0.18
N LYS A 104 15.41 1.58 -1.20
CA LYS A 104 16.29 2.75 -1.00
C LYS A 104 15.65 3.77 -0.06
N ARG A 105 14.36 4.05 -0.24
CA ARG A 105 13.62 4.98 0.63
C ARG A 105 13.59 4.50 2.09
N ARG A 106 13.32 3.22 2.34
CA ARG A 106 13.30 2.62 3.68
C ARG A 106 14.68 2.67 4.34
N LEU A 107 15.73 2.38 3.60
CA LEU A 107 17.11 2.50 4.11
C LEU A 107 17.46 3.94 4.49
N LEU A 108 17.04 4.93 3.70
CA LEU A 108 17.24 6.35 4.04
C LEU A 108 16.48 6.74 5.31
N LEU A 109 15.23 6.29 5.46
CA LEU A 109 14.45 6.52 6.68
C LEU A 109 15.11 5.87 7.90
N GLY A 110 15.58 4.62 7.78
CA GLY A 110 16.31 3.94 8.83
C GLY A 110 17.58 4.67 9.23
N ARG A 111 18.36 5.19 8.27
CA ARG A 111 19.53 6.06 8.54
C ARG A 111 19.15 7.31 9.30
N LYS A 112 18.05 7.97 8.93
CA LYS A 112 17.56 9.16 9.64
C LYS A 112 17.22 8.85 11.10
N VAL A 113 16.54 7.71 11.36
CA VAL A 113 16.26 7.26 12.73
C VAL A 113 17.56 6.97 13.50
N MET A 114 18.53 6.27 12.87
CA MET A 114 19.85 6.03 13.46
C MET A 114 20.55 7.34 13.84
N THR A 115 20.53 8.35 12.98
CA THR A 115 21.12 9.65 13.26
C THR A 115 20.44 10.33 14.45
N ASN A 116 19.12 10.22 14.58
CA ASN A 116 18.40 10.76 15.74
C ASN A 116 18.78 10.05 17.06
N LEU A 117 19.24 8.80 16.99
CA LEU A 117 19.69 8.03 18.14
C LEU A 117 21.21 8.23 18.46
N ASP A 118 21.92 9.01 17.68
CA ASP A 118 23.38 9.14 17.71
C ASP A 118 23.92 9.49 19.10
N GLY A 119 23.25 10.42 19.80
CA GLY A 119 23.62 10.80 21.17
C GLY A 119 23.57 9.61 22.16
N ILE A 120 22.58 8.74 22.02
CA ILE A 120 22.45 7.54 22.87
C ILE A 120 23.45 6.48 22.43
N LEU A 121 23.59 6.25 21.13
CA LEU A 121 24.46 5.21 20.59
C LEU A 121 25.94 5.47 20.82
N LYS A 122 26.36 6.76 20.82
CA LYS A 122 27.73 7.18 21.10
C LYS A 122 28.04 7.33 22.60
N SER A 123 27.01 7.38 23.47
CA SER A 123 27.21 7.49 24.91
C SER A 123 27.98 6.30 25.47
N ARG A 124 29.04 6.56 26.24
CA ARG A 124 29.82 5.54 26.95
C ARG A 124 29.10 5.00 28.20
N ASN A 125 28.15 5.77 28.73
CA ASN A 125 27.42 5.40 29.95
C ASN A 125 26.28 4.42 29.69
N ILE A 126 25.94 4.16 28.44
CA ILE A 126 24.88 3.23 28.05
C ILE A 126 25.51 1.95 27.51
N THR A 127 25.14 0.83 28.09
CA THR A 127 25.69 -0.48 27.75
C THR A 127 25.21 -0.96 26.36
N LEU A 128 25.97 -1.83 25.74
CA LEU A 128 25.61 -2.43 24.46
C LEU A 128 24.30 -3.25 24.56
N SER A 129 24.08 -3.91 25.70
CA SER A 129 22.84 -4.65 25.98
C SER A 129 21.58 -3.77 25.96
N THR A 130 21.71 -2.47 26.23
CA THR A 130 20.61 -1.51 26.11
C THR A 130 20.51 -0.93 24.70
N LYS A 131 21.64 -0.67 24.04
CA LYS A 131 21.65 -0.08 22.68
C LYS A 131 21.06 -1.02 21.63
N VAL A 132 21.37 -2.33 21.69
CA VAL A 132 20.88 -3.30 20.69
C VAL A 132 19.36 -3.43 20.69
N PRO A 133 18.67 -3.63 21.82
CA PRO A 133 17.20 -3.62 21.86
C PRO A 133 16.60 -2.29 21.36
N LEU A 134 17.22 -1.15 21.67
CA LEU A 134 16.76 0.15 21.21
C LEU A 134 16.79 0.26 19.67
N VAL A 135 17.90 -0.15 19.04
CA VAL A 135 17.99 -0.17 17.57
C VAL A 135 16.96 -1.13 16.97
N LYS A 136 16.79 -2.33 17.55
CA LYS A 136 15.79 -3.28 17.11
C LYS A 136 14.38 -2.73 17.20
N ALA A 137 14.04 -1.99 18.26
CA ALA A 137 12.71 -1.43 18.47
C ALA A 137 12.42 -0.20 17.61
N MET A 138 13.43 0.63 17.32
CA MET A 138 13.23 1.93 16.67
C MET A 138 13.60 1.93 15.17
N VAL A 139 14.61 1.17 14.77
CA VAL A 139 15.13 1.21 13.39
C VAL A 139 14.57 0.07 12.55
N PHE A 140 14.52 -1.14 13.08
CA PHE A 140 14.07 -2.32 12.32
C PHE A 140 12.63 -2.17 11.81
N PRO A 141 11.63 -1.72 12.60
CA PRO A 141 10.27 -1.55 12.08
C PRO A 141 10.20 -0.55 10.92
N VAL A 142 11.05 0.48 10.92
CA VAL A 142 11.08 1.47 9.83
C VAL A 142 11.68 0.88 8.55
N VAL A 143 12.76 0.10 8.68
CA VAL A 143 13.46 -0.50 7.53
C VAL A 143 12.67 -1.67 6.95
N MET A 144 12.09 -2.51 7.82
CA MET A 144 11.42 -3.77 7.46
C MET A 144 9.93 -3.58 7.16
N TYR A 145 9.39 -2.40 7.30
CA TYR A 145 7.98 -2.14 7.05
C TYR A 145 7.54 -2.59 5.66
N GLY A 146 6.47 -3.37 5.59
CA GLY A 146 5.97 -3.98 4.35
C GLY A 146 6.72 -5.24 3.91
N CYS A 147 7.73 -5.69 4.67
CA CYS A 147 8.47 -6.94 4.45
C CYS A 147 8.12 -8.00 5.51
N GLU A 148 7.13 -7.74 6.34
CA GLU A 148 6.65 -8.68 7.36
C GLU A 148 5.98 -9.89 6.66
N ARG A 149 6.41 -11.08 7.04
CA ARG A 149 5.81 -12.36 6.64
C ARG A 149 5.25 -13.08 7.84
#